data_a84199355ece350dae379bf0e4b4c7ec
#
_entry.id   a84199355ece350dae379bf0e4b4c7ec
#
_cell.length_a   1.000
_cell.length_b   1.000
_cell.length_c   1.000
_cell.angle_alpha   90.00
_cell.angle_beta   90.00
_cell.angle_gamma   90.00
#
_symmetry.space_group_name_H-M   'P 1'
#
loop_
_entity.id
_entity.type
_entity.pdbx_description
1 polymer ?
#
loop_
_entity_poly.entity_id
_entity_poly.type
_entity_poly.pdbx_seq_one_letter_code
_entity_poly.pdbx_strand_id
1 'polypeptide(L)'
;RDLIRRAAQAGVVLQVGHLERFNPAFLAVRGLAREPRFFEAHRLGVFVPRCLDVDVVLDLMIHDLDLVLHLVQSEIRDIRASGAPVLTGKIDIASARVEFANGAVANLTASRISAEKLRKFRWFQDGQYFSVDLGRQAVVSRRVQPADNPVGREMVAQEISIQAGEPLRLELESFIRSVRGEGPNGCRGEEGLAALEAAHAVLARIAAGR
;
A
#
# COMPACT_ATOMS: atom_id res chain seq x y z
N ARG A 1 13.97 -4.14 14.04
CA ARG A 1 13.69 -4.73 15.36
C ARG A 1 14.43 -4.02 16.48
N ASP A 2 15.74 -3.77 16.35
CA ASP A 2 16.51 -3.10 17.42
C ASP A 2 16.01 -1.68 17.71
N LEU A 3 15.67 -0.89 16.70
CA LEU A 3 15.09 0.44 16.87
C LEU A 3 13.76 0.40 17.64
N ILE A 4 12.89 -0.57 17.34
CA ILE A 4 11.62 -0.75 18.06
C ILE A 4 11.88 -1.00 19.56
N ARG A 5 12.77 -1.94 19.85
CA ARG A 5 13.16 -2.25 21.22
C ARG A 5 13.75 -1.03 21.96
N ARG A 6 14.66 -0.29 21.31
CA ARG A 6 15.29 0.91 21.89
C ARG A 6 14.27 2.03 22.13
N ALA A 7 13.36 2.26 21.19
CA ALA A 7 12.32 3.27 21.33
C ALA A 7 11.39 2.93 22.52
N ALA A 8 10.97 1.66 22.64
CA ALA A 8 10.17 1.20 23.77
C ALA A 8 10.89 1.36 25.09
N GLN A 9 12.19 1.00 25.17
CA GLN A 9 13.01 1.17 26.37
C GLN A 9 13.20 2.64 26.78
N ALA A 10 13.31 3.53 25.80
CA ALA A 10 13.47 4.97 26.03
C ALA A 10 12.13 5.71 26.24
N GLY A 11 10.98 5.04 26.07
CA GLY A 11 9.66 5.65 26.17
C GLY A 11 9.41 6.73 25.09
N VAL A 12 10.02 6.61 23.91
CA VAL A 12 9.88 7.58 22.82
C VAL A 12 9.07 7.03 21.67
N VAL A 13 8.45 7.94 20.91
CA VAL A 13 7.69 7.59 19.70
C VAL A 13 8.65 7.20 18.57
N LEU A 14 8.42 6.04 17.97
CA LEU A 14 9.04 5.62 16.72
C LEU A 14 7.96 5.54 15.63
N GLN A 15 8.06 6.38 14.60
CA GLN A 15 7.21 6.34 13.41
C GLN A 15 8.05 6.03 12.18
N VAL A 16 7.50 5.22 11.27
CA VAL A 16 8.10 4.94 9.97
C VAL A 16 7.41 5.77 8.90
N GLY A 17 8.21 6.35 7.97
CA GLY A 17 7.73 7.25 6.93
C GLY A 17 7.01 6.54 5.78
N HIS A 18 5.87 5.90 6.04
CA HIS A 18 4.98 5.37 5.00
C HIS A 18 4.00 6.45 4.55
N LEU A 19 4.51 7.38 3.73
CA LEU A 19 3.85 8.60 3.30
C LEU A 19 2.45 8.38 2.69
N GLU A 20 2.26 7.27 1.97
CA GLU A 20 0.98 6.99 1.28
C GLU A 20 -0.18 6.72 2.27
N ARG A 21 0.09 6.37 3.53
CA ARG A 21 -0.94 6.31 4.59
C ARG A 21 -1.58 7.66 4.87
N PHE A 22 -0.88 8.75 4.54
CA PHE A 22 -1.31 10.14 4.73
C PHE A 22 -1.78 10.78 3.43
N ASN A 23 -1.86 10.01 2.35
CA ASN A 23 -2.41 10.49 1.09
C ASN A 23 -3.90 10.82 1.27
N PRO A 24 -4.36 12.06 0.95
CA PRO A 24 -5.74 12.48 1.16
C PRO A 24 -6.79 11.55 0.55
N ALA A 25 -6.51 11.00 -0.64
CA ALA A 25 -7.41 10.05 -1.28
C ALA A 25 -7.50 8.72 -0.51
N PHE A 26 -6.39 8.23 0.04
CA PHE A 26 -6.39 7.04 0.88
C PHE A 26 -7.07 7.30 2.23
N LEU A 27 -6.78 8.42 2.87
CA LEU A 27 -7.41 8.83 4.13
C LEU A 27 -8.93 8.89 4.02
N ALA A 28 -9.46 9.37 2.89
CA ALA A 28 -10.90 9.49 2.67
C ALA A 28 -11.63 8.15 2.64
N VAL A 29 -10.94 7.05 2.30
CA VAL A 29 -11.60 5.75 2.07
C VAL A 29 -11.09 4.61 2.95
N ARG A 30 -9.95 4.74 3.63
CA ARG A 30 -9.38 3.65 4.46
C ARG A 30 -10.36 3.15 5.54
N GLY A 31 -11.13 4.05 6.14
CA GLY A 31 -12.15 3.73 7.15
C GLY A 31 -13.40 3.03 6.59
N LEU A 32 -13.52 2.92 5.26
CA LEU A 32 -14.60 2.21 4.58
C LEU A 32 -14.22 0.77 4.20
N ALA A 33 -12.97 0.37 4.40
CA ALA A 33 -12.52 -0.99 4.18
C ALA A 33 -13.15 -1.93 5.22
N ARG A 34 -13.89 -2.93 4.74
CA ARG A 34 -14.55 -3.95 5.56
C ARG A 34 -14.26 -5.32 4.95
N GLU A 35 -13.39 -6.07 5.58
CA GLU A 35 -12.97 -7.41 5.11
C GLU A 35 -12.63 -7.42 3.60
N PRO A 36 -11.71 -6.57 3.12
CA PRO A 36 -11.35 -6.53 1.71
C PRO A 36 -10.79 -7.89 1.27
N ARG A 37 -11.25 -8.37 0.10
CA ARG A 37 -10.94 -9.71 -0.40
C ARG A 37 -9.89 -9.73 -1.49
N PHE A 38 -9.84 -8.67 -2.29
CA PHE A 38 -8.96 -8.62 -3.44
C PHE A 38 -8.37 -7.22 -3.60
N PHE A 39 -7.04 -7.17 -3.75
CA PHE A 39 -6.30 -5.94 -3.96
C PHE A 39 -5.56 -5.98 -5.29
N GLU A 40 -5.45 -4.83 -5.92
CA GLU A 40 -4.56 -4.57 -7.05
C GLU A 40 -3.83 -3.25 -6.83
N ALA A 41 -2.51 -3.28 -6.96
CA ALA A 41 -1.69 -2.08 -6.92
C ALA A 41 -0.73 -2.01 -8.09
N HIS A 42 -0.65 -0.84 -8.71
CA HIS A 42 0.28 -0.54 -9.77
C HIS A 42 1.05 0.74 -9.42
N ARG A 43 2.35 0.59 -9.23
CA ARG A 43 3.26 1.72 -8.97
C ARG A 43 4.32 1.75 -10.06
N LEU A 44 4.00 2.49 -11.11
CA LEU A 44 4.82 2.60 -12.30
C LEU A 44 5.46 3.99 -12.34
N GLY A 45 6.74 4.04 -12.68
CA GLY A 45 7.50 5.29 -12.81
C GLY A 45 8.38 5.29 -14.04
N VAL A 46 8.61 6.49 -14.58
CA VAL A 46 9.66 6.73 -15.57
C VAL A 46 11.00 6.64 -14.86
N PHE A 47 12.00 6.12 -15.54
CA PHE A 47 13.35 6.00 -14.98
C PHE A 47 13.92 7.36 -14.55
N VAL A 48 14.39 7.40 -13.31
CA VAL A 48 15.12 8.52 -12.75
C VAL A 48 16.37 7.94 -12.08
N PRO A 49 17.59 8.48 -12.29
CA PRO A 49 18.82 7.93 -11.74
C PRO A 49 18.98 8.25 -10.24
N ARG A 50 18.09 7.66 -9.43
CA ARG A 50 18.09 7.75 -7.95
C ARG A 50 17.79 6.38 -7.36
N CYS A 51 18.20 6.12 -6.13
CA CYS A 51 17.97 4.87 -5.39
C CYS A 51 18.36 3.62 -6.22
N LEU A 52 19.51 3.70 -6.94
CA LEU A 52 20.00 2.61 -7.81
C LEU A 52 20.69 1.50 -7.03
N ASP A 53 20.92 1.72 -5.76
CA ASP A 53 21.49 0.78 -4.80
C ASP A 53 20.48 -0.27 -4.28
N VAL A 54 19.18 -0.01 -4.44
CA VAL A 54 18.09 -0.88 -4.00
C VAL A 54 17.20 -1.37 -5.16
N ASP A 55 16.56 -2.52 -4.96
CA ASP A 55 15.57 -3.07 -5.89
C ASP A 55 14.25 -2.29 -5.86
N VAL A 56 13.50 -2.30 -6.97
CA VAL A 56 12.19 -1.64 -7.08
C VAL A 56 11.18 -2.13 -6.02
N VAL A 57 11.39 -3.32 -5.46
CA VAL A 57 10.54 -3.85 -4.38
C VAL A 57 10.72 -3.03 -3.11
N LEU A 58 11.95 -2.70 -2.73
CA LEU A 58 12.25 -1.89 -1.55
C LEU A 58 12.05 -0.39 -1.78
N ASP A 59 12.23 0.10 -3.02
CA ASP A 59 12.04 1.52 -3.35
C ASP A 59 10.56 1.90 -3.57
N LEU A 60 9.79 1.02 -4.23
CA LEU A 60 8.42 1.34 -4.67
C LEU A 60 7.36 0.39 -4.10
N MET A 61 7.50 -0.93 -4.27
CA MET A 61 6.45 -1.90 -3.90
C MET A 61 6.16 -1.91 -2.40
N ILE A 62 7.14 -1.62 -1.56
CA ILE A 62 7.00 -1.59 -0.11
C ILE A 62 5.88 -0.64 0.36
N HIS A 63 5.65 0.47 -0.36
CA HIS A 63 4.58 1.40 -0.04
C HIS A 63 3.19 0.79 -0.26
N ASP A 64 3.03 -0.03 -1.31
CA ASP A 64 1.76 -0.69 -1.61
C ASP A 64 1.57 -1.93 -0.72
N LEU A 65 2.65 -2.64 -0.37
CA LEU A 65 2.63 -3.70 0.64
C LEU A 65 2.17 -3.15 1.99
N ASP A 66 2.67 -1.99 2.40
CA ASP A 66 2.26 -1.31 3.63
C ASP A 66 0.75 -1.00 3.64
N LEU A 67 0.22 -0.42 2.56
CA LEU A 67 -1.21 -0.12 2.45
C LEU A 67 -2.08 -1.38 2.50
N VAL A 68 -1.66 -2.47 1.82
CA VAL A 68 -2.38 -3.75 1.87
C VAL A 68 -2.38 -4.32 3.28
N LEU A 69 -1.22 -4.41 3.93
CA LEU A 69 -1.10 -4.92 5.30
C LEU A 69 -1.95 -4.11 6.28
N HIS A 70 -1.96 -2.78 6.12
CA HIS A 70 -2.76 -1.87 6.93
C HIS A 70 -4.27 -2.14 6.82
N LEU A 71 -4.77 -2.50 5.62
CA LEU A 71 -6.20 -2.73 5.38
C LEU A 71 -6.61 -4.19 5.64
N VAL A 72 -5.76 -5.18 5.31
CA VAL A 72 -6.13 -6.60 5.37
C VAL A 72 -6.10 -7.16 6.78
N GLN A 73 -5.21 -6.66 7.64
CA GLN A 73 -5.02 -7.04 9.04
C GLN A 73 -4.98 -8.57 9.25
N SER A 74 -4.27 -9.29 8.38
CA SER A 74 -4.15 -10.75 8.41
C SER A 74 -2.72 -11.16 8.08
N GLU A 75 -2.29 -12.32 8.58
CA GLU A 75 -0.98 -12.88 8.29
C GLU A 75 -0.84 -13.29 6.83
N ILE A 76 0.36 -13.12 6.30
CA ILE A 76 0.71 -13.59 4.96
C ILE A 76 0.84 -15.12 5.01
N ARG A 77 0.10 -15.82 4.13
CA ARG A 77 0.13 -17.27 3.99
C ARG A 77 1.09 -17.74 2.91
N ASP A 78 1.09 -17.08 1.75
CA ASP A 78 1.96 -17.40 0.62
C ASP A 78 2.31 -16.15 -0.19
N ILE A 79 3.48 -16.18 -0.82
CA ILE A 79 3.94 -15.16 -1.76
C ILE A 79 4.49 -15.83 -3.01
N ARG A 80 4.00 -15.42 -4.17
CA ARG A 80 4.56 -15.73 -5.48
C ARG A 80 5.01 -14.43 -6.12
N ALA A 81 6.24 -14.39 -6.61
CA ALA A 81 6.79 -13.17 -7.17
C ALA A 81 7.76 -13.46 -8.31
N SER A 82 7.81 -12.52 -9.25
CA SER A 82 8.78 -12.47 -10.33
C SER A 82 9.30 -11.05 -10.50
N GLY A 83 10.50 -10.93 -11.04
CA GLY A 83 11.11 -9.62 -11.29
C GLY A 83 12.35 -9.74 -12.16
N ALA A 84 12.67 -8.65 -12.82
CA ALA A 84 13.78 -8.59 -13.77
C ALA A 84 14.60 -7.30 -13.63
N PRO A 85 15.92 -7.40 -13.76
CA PRO A 85 16.77 -6.27 -14.10
C PRO A 85 16.62 -6.02 -15.61
N VAL A 86 16.37 -4.77 -15.99
CA VAL A 86 16.19 -4.39 -17.40
C VAL A 86 17.17 -3.28 -17.79
N LEU A 87 17.29 -2.28 -16.95
CA LEU A 87 18.15 -1.11 -17.18
C LEU A 87 19.30 -1.02 -16.19
N THR A 88 19.10 -1.50 -14.95
CA THR A 88 20.11 -1.45 -13.90
C THR A 88 20.58 -2.85 -13.51
N GLY A 89 21.60 -2.95 -12.65
CA GLY A 89 22.02 -4.24 -12.05
C GLY A 89 21.08 -4.75 -10.95
N LYS A 90 19.99 -4.02 -10.64
CA LYS A 90 18.97 -4.38 -9.64
C LYS A 90 17.67 -4.74 -10.33
N ILE A 91 16.70 -5.25 -9.58
CA ILE A 91 15.37 -5.51 -10.11
C ILE A 91 14.68 -4.17 -10.41
N ASP A 92 14.35 -3.91 -11.69
CA ASP A 92 13.74 -2.67 -12.17
C ASP A 92 12.22 -2.78 -12.34
N ILE A 93 11.72 -4.02 -12.50
CA ILE A 93 10.30 -4.35 -12.53
C ILE A 93 10.07 -5.61 -11.72
N ALA A 94 9.01 -5.61 -10.91
CA ALA A 94 8.59 -6.75 -10.12
C ALA A 94 7.07 -6.86 -10.07
N SER A 95 6.58 -8.10 -10.05
CA SER A 95 5.18 -8.44 -9.78
C SER A 95 5.14 -9.45 -8.63
N ALA A 96 4.21 -9.25 -7.71
CA ALA A 96 4.00 -10.12 -6.57
C ALA A 96 2.51 -10.41 -6.37
N ARG A 97 2.19 -11.67 -6.09
CA ARG A 97 0.90 -12.11 -5.58
C ARG A 97 1.08 -12.53 -4.13
N VAL A 98 0.36 -11.89 -3.23
CA VAL A 98 0.38 -12.15 -1.79
C VAL A 98 -0.97 -12.71 -1.37
N GLU A 99 -0.98 -13.87 -0.72
CA GLU A 99 -2.18 -14.52 -0.19
C GLU A 99 -2.16 -14.46 1.34
N PHE A 100 -3.31 -14.14 1.93
CA PHE A 100 -3.47 -13.95 3.37
C PHE A 100 -4.26 -15.09 4.01
N ALA A 101 -4.07 -15.30 5.32
CA ALA A 101 -4.73 -16.36 6.07
C ALA A 101 -6.26 -16.22 6.08
N ASN A 102 -6.80 -15.00 6.04
CA ASN A 102 -8.24 -14.71 5.93
C ASN A 102 -8.81 -14.92 4.50
N GLY A 103 -8.00 -15.40 3.55
CA GLY A 103 -8.38 -15.65 2.16
C GLY A 103 -8.30 -14.43 1.24
N ALA A 104 -7.91 -13.26 1.74
CA ALA A 104 -7.65 -12.10 0.90
C ALA A 104 -6.42 -12.32 0.01
N VAL A 105 -6.38 -11.62 -1.12
CA VAL A 105 -5.29 -11.71 -2.10
C VAL A 105 -4.92 -10.32 -2.58
N ALA A 106 -3.62 -10.05 -2.72
CA ALA A 106 -3.09 -8.82 -3.33
C ALA A 106 -2.20 -9.14 -4.53
N ASN A 107 -2.45 -8.47 -5.65
CA ASN A 107 -1.58 -8.46 -6.82
C ASN A 107 -0.92 -7.08 -6.92
N LEU A 108 0.39 -7.05 -6.90
CA LEU A 108 1.20 -5.85 -6.82
C LEU A 108 2.17 -5.81 -8.00
N THR A 109 2.28 -4.69 -8.67
CA THR A 109 3.27 -4.46 -9.73
C THR A 109 3.98 -3.14 -9.48
N ALA A 110 5.31 -3.19 -9.41
CA ALA A 110 6.16 -2.01 -9.28
C ALA A 110 7.19 -1.97 -10.41
N SER A 111 7.37 -0.82 -11.02
CA SER A 111 8.34 -0.60 -12.10
C SER A 111 8.91 0.81 -12.02
N ARG A 112 10.23 0.93 -12.20
CA ARG A 112 10.92 2.23 -12.33
C ARG A 112 11.28 2.58 -13.77
N ILE A 113 10.87 1.75 -14.74
CA ILE A 113 11.25 1.83 -16.16
C ILE A 113 10.04 1.89 -17.11
N SER A 114 8.90 2.30 -16.60
CA SER A 114 7.67 2.42 -17.40
C SER A 114 7.65 3.74 -18.19
N ALA A 115 6.88 3.78 -19.29
CA ALA A 115 6.76 4.98 -20.10
C ALA A 115 5.96 6.10 -19.43
N GLU A 116 5.11 5.76 -18.46
CA GLU A 116 4.24 6.69 -17.75
C GLU A 116 4.27 6.48 -16.23
N LYS A 117 3.82 7.49 -15.50
CA LYS A 117 3.66 7.42 -14.04
C LYS A 117 2.24 6.98 -13.71
N LEU A 118 2.13 5.90 -12.94
CA LEU A 118 0.86 5.42 -12.42
C LEU A 118 1.03 5.02 -10.94
N ARG A 119 0.14 5.50 -10.08
CA ARG A 119 0.07 5.11 -8.67
C ARG A 119 -1.36 4.77 -8.33
N LYS A 120 -1.78 3.56 -8.73
CA LYS A 120 -3.14 3.08 -8.59
C LYS A 120 -3.21 2.01 -7.53
N PHE A 121 -4.14 2.19 -6.55
CA PHE A 121 -4.41 1.24 -5.50
C PHE A 121 -5.90 0.93 -5.46
N ARG A 122 -6.28 -0.33 -5.63
CA ARG A 122 -7.67 -0.77 -5.71
C ARG A 122 -7.94 -1.89 -4.73
N TRP A 123 -9.15 -1.92 -4.19
CA TRP A 123 -9.62 -3.11 -3.49
C TRP A 123 -11.10 -3.35 -3.73
N PHE A 124 -11.46 -4.62 -3.57
CA PHE A 124 -12.80 -5.15 -3.70
C PHE A 124 -13.18 -5.82 -2.38
N GLN A 125 -14.38 -5.52 -1.93
CA GLN A 125 -15.00 -6.14 -0.77
C GLN A 125 -16.46 -6.44 -1.10
N ASP A 126 -17.18 -7.13 -0.20
CA ASP A 126 -18.57 -7.44 -0.49
C ASP A 126 -19.39 -6.16 -0.77
N GLY A 127 -20.04 -6.15 -1.91
CA GLY A 127 -20.89 -5.05 -2.36
C GLY A 127 -20.18 -3.72 -2.65
N GLN A 128 -18.85 -3.63 -2.60
CA GLN A 128 -18.14 -2.37 -2.83
C GLN A 128 -16.80 -2.54 -3.58
N TYR A 129 -16.46 -1.49 -4.31
CA TYR A 129 -15.20 -1.34 -5.03
C TYR A 129 -14.64 0.06 -4.81
N PHE A 130 -13.35 0.13 -4.57
CA PHE A 130 -12.59 1.36 -4.42
C PHE A 130 -11.39 1.38 -5.34
N SER A 131 -11.17 2.49 -6.01
CA SER A 131 -10.01 2.74 -6.85
C SER A 131 -9.42 4.10 -6.49
N VAL A 132 -8.26 4.07 -5.84
CA VAL A 132 -7.52 5.24 -5.38
C VAL A 132 -6.40 5.54 -6.37
N ASP A 133 -6.37 6.73 -6.91
CA ASP A 133 -5.24 7.29 -7.63
C ASP A 133 -4.42 8.13 -6.66
N LEU A 134 -3.35 7.52 -6.14
CA LEU A 134 -2.48 8.17 -5.16
C LEU A 134 -1.68 9.34 -5.76
N GLY A 135 -1.43 9.30 -7.07
CA GLY A 135 -0.71 10.37 -7.76
C GLY A 135 -1.55 11.63 -7.98
N ARG A 136 -2.84 11.45 -8.30
CA ARG A 136 -3.79 12.53 -8.54
C ARG A 136 -4.64 12.88 -7.32
N GLN A 137 -4.49 12.14 -6.22
CA GLN A 137 -5.31 12.22 -5.02
C GLN A 137 -6.81 12.14 -5.34
N ALA A 138 -7.19 11.15 -6.14
CA ALA A 138 -8.56 10.95 -6.61
C ALA A 138 -9.08 9.56 -6.23
N VAL A 139 -10.38 9.45 -6.01
CA VAL A 139 -11.07 8.20 -5.68
C VAL A 139 -12.22 7.97 -6.64
N VAL A 140 -12.33 6.75 -7.14
CA VAL A 140 -13.56 6.21 -7.73
C VAL A 140 -14.06 5.13 -6.79
N SER A 141 -15.27 5.31 -6.27
CA SER A 141 -15.95 4.32 -5.44
C SER A 141 -17.25 3.89 -6.10
N ARG A 142 -17.56 2.61 -6.00
CA ARG A 142 -18.83 2.04 -6.45
C ARG A 142 -19.38 1.11 -5.40
N ARG A 143 -20.71 1.10 -5.27
CA ARG A 143 -21.43 0.18 -4.39
C ARG A 143 -22.53 -0.56 -5.14
N VAL A 144 -22.82 -1.75 -4.69
CA VAL A 144 -23.95 -2.54 -5.19
C VAL A 144 -25.23 -2.00 -4.59
N GLN A 145 -26.27 -1.90 -5.43
CA GLN A 145 -27.66 -1.67 -5.00
C GLN A 145 -28.61 -2.61 -5.74
N PRO A 146 -29.82 -2.85 -5.21
CA PRO A 146 -30.87 -3.56 -5.95
C PRO A 146 -31.22 -2.84 -7.25
N ALA A 147 -31.49 -3.59 -8.31
CA ALA A 147 -31.90 -3.06 -9.60
C ALA A 147 -32.87 -4.01 -10.30
N ASP A 148 -33.73 -3.46 -11.16
CA ASP A 148 -34.63 -4.23 -12.02
C ASP A 148 -33.90 -4.62 -13.30
N ASN A 149 -33.04 -5.65 -13.19
CA ASN A 149 -32.29 -6.24 -14.29
C ASN A 149 -32.14 -7.75 -14.05
N PRO A 150 -31.66 -8.55 -15.01
CA PRO A 150 -31.55 -9.99 -14.87
C PRO A 150 -30.68 -10.49 -13.71
N VAL A 151 -29.79 -9.64 -13.18
CA VAL A 151 -28.92 -9.96 -12.03
C VAL A 151 -29.55 -9.51 -10.71
N GLY A 152 -30.59 -8.65 -10.74
CA GLY A 152 -31.24 -8.06 -9.56
C GLY A 152 -30.39 -7.02 -8.83
N ARG A 153 -29.24 -6.62 -9.38
CA ARG A 153 -28.26 -5.72 -8.76
C ARG A 153 -27.51 -4.91 -9.81
N GLU A 154 -27.05 -3.75 -9.42
CA GLU A 154 -26.17 -2.91 -10.22
C GLU A 154 -25.09 -2.22 -9.41
N MET A 155 -24.02 -1.79 -10.07
CA MET A 155 -22.93 -1.02 -9.48
C MET A 155 -23.14 0.46 -9.74
N VAL A 156 -23.42 1.23 -8.70
CA VAL A 156 -23.61 2.69 -8.79
C VAL A 156 -22.41 3.44 -8.25
N ALA A 157 -22.17 4.63 -8.79
CA ALA A 157 -21.14 5.53 -8.27
C ALA A 157 -21.49 5.95 -6.85
N GLN A 158 -20.48 5.99 -6.00
CA GLN A 158 -20.55 6.55 -4.66
C GLN A 158 -19.61 7.75 -4.60
N GLU A 159 -20.12 8.91 -4.29
CA GLU A 159 -19.31 10.10 -4.11
C GLU A 159 -18.49 10.01 -2.81
N ILE A 160 -17.21 10.33 -2.91
CA ILE A 160 -16.28 10.39 -1.78
C ILE A 160 -15.70 11.80 -1.71
N SER A 161 -15.97 12.49 -0.62
CA SER A 161 -15.35 13.79 -0.36
C SER A 161 -13.91 13.61 0.07
N ILE A 162 -12.99 14.28 -0.63
CA ILE A 162 -11.55 14.25 -0.33
C ILE A 162 -11.19 15.63 0.22
N GLN A 163 -10.73 15.65 1.47
CA GLN A 163 -10.14 16.85 2.04
C GLN A 163 -8.72 17.02 1.51
N ALA A 164 -8.50 18.06 0.72
CA ALA A 164 -7.19 18.33 0.14
C ALA A 164 -6.10 18.47 1.22
N GLY A 165 -4.90 17.99 0.92
CA GLY A 165 -3.78 18.04 1.86
C GLY A 165 -2.47 17.62 1.20
N GLU A 166 -1.38 18.03 1.79
CA GLU A 166 -0.04 17.61 1.39
C GLU A 166 0.37 16.42 2.29
N PRO A 167 0.64 15.22 1.73
CA PRO A 167 0.86 14.00 2.50
C PRO A 167 1.99 14.12 3.53
N LEU A 168 3.13 14.73 3.16
CA LEU A 168 4.26 14.87 4.06
C LEU A 168 3.93 15.78 5.25
N ARG A 169 3.20 16.85 5.02
CA ARG A 169 2.73 17.72 6.09
C ARG A 169 1.81 16.96 7.06
N LEU A 170 0.86 16.20 6.53
CA LEU A 170 -0.07 15.40 7.34
C LEU A 170 0.65 14.32 8.17
N GLU A 171 1.69 13.72 7.59
CA GLU A 171 2.55 12.75 8.29
C GLU A 171 3.30 13.40 9.44
N LEU A 172 3.95 14.56 9.22
CA LEU A 172 4.68 15.30 10.25
C LEU A 172 3.76 15.81 11.35
N GLU A 173 2.58 16.32 11.00
CA GLU A 173 1.56 16.74 11.97
C GLU A 173 1.09 15.55 12.81
N SER A 174 0.90 14.38 12.21
CA SER A 174 0.56 13.15 12.93
C SER A 174 1.66 12.73 13.90
N PHE A 175 2.92 12.77 13.46
CA PHE A 175 4.06 12.47 14.32
C PHE A 175 4.14 13.42 15.51
N ILE A 176 4.04 14.73 15.31
CA ILE A 176 4.08 15.74 16.38
C ILE A 176 2.94 15.50 17.37
N ARG A 177 1.72 15.23 16.91
CA ARG A 177 0.59 14.91 17.79
C ARG A 177 0.84 13.66 18.62
N SER A 178 1.41 12.61 18.00
CA SER A 178 1.76 11.39 18.70
C SER A 178 2.81 11.63 19.81
N VAL A 179 3.85 12.43 19.52
CA VAL A 179 4.88 12.81 20.50
C VAL A 179 4.27 13.58 21.69
N ARG A 180 3.25 14.41 21.44
CA ARG A 180 2.52 15.15 22.48
C ARG A 180 1.47 14.34 23.24
N GLY A 181 1.25 13.08 22.83
CA GLY A 181 0.18 12.25 23.40
C GLY A 181 -1.24 12.68 22.97
N GLU A 182 -1.36 13.47 21.91
CA GLU A 182 -2.63 14.02 21.39
C GLU A 182 -3.27 13.15 20.31
N GLY A 183 -2.68 12.00 19.99
CA GLY A 183 -3.19 11.08 18.96
C GLY A 183 -2.34 9.85 18.74
N PRO A 184 -2.83 8.88 17.98
CA PRO A 184 -2.10 7.66 17.69
C PRO A 184 -0.92 7.93 16.75
N ASN A 185 0.09 7.07 16.84
CA ASN A 185 1.18 7.00 15.88
C ASN A 185 0.65 6.57 14.50
N GLY A 186 1.01 7.29 13.45
CA GLY A 186 0.50 7.08 12.10
C GLY A 186 0.97 5.80 11.43
N CYS A 187 2.23 5.42 11.65
CA CYS A 187 2.79 4.12 11.26
C CYS A 187 3.83 3.72 12.31
N ARG A 188 3.49 2.75 13.13
CA ARG A 188 4.38 2.28 14.20
C ARG A 188 5.55 1.48 13.63
N GLY A 189 6.62 1.38 14.42
CA GLY A 189 7.80 0.60 14.05
C GLY A 189 7.49 -0.84 13.65
N GLU A 190 6.54 -1.50 14.33
CA GLU A 190 6.10 -2.86 14.05
C GLU A 190 5.42 -2.98 12.68
N GLU A 191 4.61 -2.00 12.31
CA GLU A 191 3.93 -1.98 11.01
C GLU A 191 4.93 -1.75 9.88
N GLY A 192 5.88 -0.82 10.06
CA GLY A 192 6.97 -0.63 9.11
C GLY A 192 7.88 -1.85 8.99
N LEU A 193 8.11 -2.57 10.10
CA LEU A 193 8.84 -3.85 10.08
C LEU A 193 8.07 -4.91 9.29
N ALA A 194 6.76 -5.04 9.46
CA ALA A 194 5.94 -5.98 8.71
C ALA A 194 5.99 -5.72 7.20
N ALA A 195 5.92 -4.44 6.78
CA ALA A 195 6.06 -4.07 5.37
C ALA A 195 7.46 -4.42 4.81
N LEU A 196 8.51 -4.18 5.59
CA LEU A 196 9.88 -4.51 5.22
C LEU A 196 10.11 -6.03 5.12
N GLU A 197 9.58 -6.81 6.06
CA GLU A 197 9.65 -8.27 6.05
C GLU A 197 8.90 -8.86 4.84
N ALA A 198 7.72 -8.32 4.50
CA ALA A 198 6.98 -8.69 3.29
C ALA A 198 7.79 -8.37 2.02
N ALA A 199 8.40 -7.19 1.93
CA ALA A 199 9.25 -6.82 0.80
C ALA A 199 10.47 -7.76 0.64
N HIS A 200 11.13 -8.12 1.73
CA HIS A 200 12.21 -9.10 1.71
C HIS A 200 11.73 -10.50 1.31
N ALA A 201 10.55 -10.93 1.75
CA ALA A 201 9.95 -12.19 1.33
C ALA A 201 9.65 -12.20 -0.18
N VAL A 202 9.15 -11.10 -0.74
CA VAL A 202 9.00 -10.92 -2.20
C VAL A 202 10.34 -11.10 -2.92
N LEU A 203 11.40 -10.41 -2.46
CA LEU A 203 12.75 -10.52 -3.05
C LEU A 203 13.28 -11.95 -2.98
N ALA A 204 13.09 -12.66 -1.87
CA ALA A 204 13.48 -14.05 -1.70
C ALA A 204 12.76 -14.97 -2.70
N ARG A 205 11.48 -14.74 -2.98
CA ARG A 205 10.73 -15.49 -4.00
C ARG A 205 11.23 -15.22 -5.42
N ILE A 206 11.55 -13.96 -5.74
CA ILE A 206 12.15 -13.61 -7.04
C ILE A 206 13.50 -14.30 -7.22
N ALA A 207 14.34 -14.32 -6.19
CA ALA A 207 15.64 -14.98 -6.24
C ALA A 207 15.52 -16.51 -6.40
N ALA A 208 14.55 -17.15 -5.75
CA ALA A 208 14.31 -18.60 -5.83
C ALA A 208 13.70 -19.05 -7.17
N GLY A 209 13.08 -18.16 -7.92
CA GLY A 209 12.49 -18.44 -9.24
C GLY A 209 13.44 -18.18 -10.43
N ARG A 210 14.68 -17.76 -10.15
CA ARG A 210 15.74 -17.59 -11.13
C ARG A 210 16.65 -18.84 -11.11
#